data_8932e77690cc949b9e3be044b8fd734c
#
_entry.id   8932e77690cc949b9e3be044b8fd734c
#
_cell.length_a   1.000
_cell.length_b   1.000
_cell.length_c   1.000
_cell.angle_alpha   90.00
_cell.angle_beta   90.00
_cell.angle_gamma   90.00
#
_symmetry.space_group_name_H-M   'P 1'
#
loop_
_entity.id
_entity.type
_entity.pdbx_description
1 polymer ?
#
loop_
_entity_poly.entity_id
_entity_poly.type
_entity_poly.pdbx_seq_one_letter_code
_entity_poly.pdbx_strand_id
1 'polypeptide(L)'
;MIAPRTRTLSLLAVSTISCLALTGCFSSGSSGSTPAADGDDRVSLAMLQPPRSGLTPLSDDAFKLSRWSAAETLVSLDDLGEAQASLATSWEQSSPTEWTFTIREGVSFHDGTPLAAEDVARSLTAAATASPTPRILDGVDMTAAADNDTTVTVTTAVADPLLPQRMSSPQLSILAASAYEGDTVDPINAGTGPFVLTAVDGTSGATLDRFKDYWGETAAASGIDVQFVPDGTARAAALRTGTADVVEAIPVSQVAQIDEDLVFEVPMPRTNTLYLNTDSGPFADPAVRAAAREAIDRATIVSGVYEGRADVAEGLLGPALPWAADERDNDYQTVLDQRPEAAPVDGVRISLGTFTDRAELPEVAVQLEQQLEAAGFIVEQDVREYQYIEADAVDGAFDAFILSRATVLDSGDPVAYLYSDFACEGSFNLSQFCDPAVDEALEEAAALPAGPERRSAIIAAEAEILARDAAIPMLHERVIQGEAASVEGAVRDPRERALITEETSAR
;
A
#
# COMPACT_ATOMS: atom_id res chain seq x y z
N MET A 1 31.44 -15.53 -59.10
CA MET A 1 31.62 -16.99 -59.26
C MET A 1 30.48 -17.64 -58.56
N ILE A 2 29.42 -17.95 -59.28
CA ILE A 2 28.95 -19.29 -59.69
C ILE A 2 28.33 -20.06 -58.48
N ALA A 3 27.01 -20.11 -58.54
CA ALA A 3 26.14 -21.08 -57.83
C ALA A 3 26.40 -22.50 -58.33
N PRO A 4 25.82 -23.59 -57.75
CA PRO A 4 24.47 -23.93 -58.20
C PRO A 4 23.51 -24.54 -57.16
N ARG A 5 22.26 -24.51 -57.60
CA ARG A 5 21.03 -25.15 -57.12
C ARG A 5 21.13 -26.68 -57.18
N THR A 6 20.43 -27.37 -56.25
CA THR A 6 19.77 -28.64 -56.59
C THR A 6 18.39 -28.76 -55.87
N ARG A 7 17.39 -29.10 -56.65
CA ARG A 7 16.02 -29.49 -56.34
C ARG A 7 15.95 -31.01 -56.21
N THR A 8 15.10 -31.53 -55.34
CA THR A 8 14.36 -32.82 -55.48
C THR A 8 13.16 -32.78 -54.54
N LEU A 9 12.00 -32.74 -55.00
CA LEU A 9 10.92 -33.63 -55.45
C LEU A 9 10.40 -34.58 -54.34
N SER A 10 9.18 -34.28 -53.93
CA SER A 10 7.94 -35.03 -53.71
C SER A 10 7.99 -36.52 -53.34
N LEU A 11 7.22 -36.90 -52.32
CA LEU A 11 6.38 -38.12 -52.32
C LEU A 11 5.17 -37.93 -51.38
N LEU A 12 3.96 -38.03 -51.98
CA LEU A 12 2.66 -38.21 -51.30
C LEU A 12 2.61 -39.62 -50.72
N ALA A 13 2.05 -39.76 -49.54
CA ALA A 13 1.46 -41.02 -49.06
C ALA A 13 0.11 -40.75 -48.43
N VAL A 14 -0.91 -41.25 -49.11
CA VAL A 14 -2.31 -41.42 -48.69
C VAL A 14 -2.39 -42.61 -47.75
N SER A 15 -3.04 -42.52 -46.61
CA SER A 15 -3.47 -43.69 -45.82
C SER A 15 -4.79 -43.43 -45.11
N THR A 16 -5.73 -44.08 -45.58
CA THR A 16 -7.07 -44.57 -45.21
C THR A 16 -7.50 -44.52 -43.74
N ILE A 17 -8.73 -44.01 -43.63
CA ILE A 17 -9.65 -44.00 -42.50
C ILE A 17 -10.04 -45.45 -42.15
N SER A 18 -10.00 -45.79 -40.86
CA SER A 18 -10.74 -46.94 -40.31
C SER A 18 -11.61 -46.48 -39.12
N CYS A 19 -12.91 -46.44 -39.33
CA CYS A 19 -13.92 -46.33 -38.28
C CYS A 19 -14.02 -47.64 -37.51
N LEU A 20 -13.88 -47.56 -36.20
CA LEU A 20 -14.33 -48.63 -35.27
C LEU A 20 -15.39 -48.06 -34.36
N ALA A 21 -16.62 -48.48 -34.57
CA ALA A 21 -17.74 -48.28 -33.65
C ALA A 21 -17.62 -49.30 -32.50
N LEU A 22 -17.60 -48.81 -31.27
CA LEU A 22 -17.80 -49.64 -30.08
C LEU A 22 -19.07 -49.19 -29.36
N THR A 23 -20.10 -50.05 -29.54
CA THR A 23 -21.32 -50.05 -28.72
C THR A 23 -21.00 -50.64 -27.34
N GLY A 24 -21.07 -49.80 -26.28
CA GLY A 24 -20.96 -50.22 -24.89
C GLY A 24 -22.28 -50.08 -24.15
N CYS A 25 -22.74 -51.18 -23.59
CA CYS A 25 -24.03 -51.37 -22.90
C CYS A 25 -24.21 -50.45 -21.68
N PHE A 26 -25.36 -49.86 -21.55
CA PHE A 26 -25.90 -49.37 -20.30
C PHE A 26 -26.14 -50.50 -19.32
N SER A 27 -25.47 -50.49 -18.17
CA SER A 27 -25.91 -51.24 -17.00
C SER A 27 -26.33 -50.24 -15.92
N SER A 28 -27.62 -50.22 -15.61
CA SER A 28 -28.17 -49.54 -14.45
C SER A 28 -27.60 -50.17 -13.15
N GLY A 29 -26.77 -49.43 -12.49
CA GLY A 29 -26.24 -49.74 -11.15
C GLY A 29 -26.65 -48.62 -10.18
N SER A 30 -27.28 -49.04 -9.11
CA SER A 30 -27.84 -48.30 -7.98
C SER A 30 -27.07 -47.07 -7.54
N SER A 31 -27.85 -46.00 -7.28
CA SER A 31 -27.47 -44.80 -6.53
C SER A 31 -26.78 -45.16 -5.21
N GLY A 32 -25.47 -45.15 -5.24
CA GLY A 32 -24.65 -44.83 -4.08
C GLY A 32 -24.42 -43.35 -4.15
N SER A 33 -24.96 -42.58 -3.22
CA SER A 33 -24.55 -41.21 -2.95
C SER A 33 -23.04 -41.21 -2.65
N THR A 34 -22.24 -40.87 -3.66
CA THR A 34 -20.88 -40.39 -3.44
C THR A 34 -21.01 -39.17 -2.57
N PRO A 35 -20.29 -39.04 -1.46
CA PRO A 35 -20.17 -37.74 -0.81
C PRO A 35 -19.73 -36.77 -1.90
N ALA A 36 -20.38 -35.62 -1.99
CA ALA A 36 -19.85 -34.51 -2.74
C ALA A 36 -18.39 -34.38 -2.28
N ALA A 37 -17.45 -34.42 -3.20
CA ALA A 37 -16.13 -33.92 -2.95
C ALA A 37 -16.36 -32.52 -2.33
N ASP A 38 -15.80 -32.27 -1.15
CA ASP A 38 -15.73 -30.91 -0.59
C ASP A 38 -15.29 -30.05 -1.77
N GLY A 39 -16.16 -29.12 -2.19
CA GLY A 39 -15.84 -28.18 -3.24
C GLY A 39 -14.52 -27.53 -2.84
N ASP A 40 -13.71 -27.24 -3.81
CA ASP A 40 -12.43 -26.57 -3.57
C ASP A 40 -12.75 -25.12 -3.15
N ASP A 41 -13.04 -24.92 -1.85
CA ASP A 41 -13.41 -23.64 -1.25
C ASP A 41 -12.18 -22.73 -1.08
N ARG A 42 -11.20 -22.84 -1.99
CA ARG A 42 -9.99 -22.02 -1.98
C ARG A 42 -10.27 -20.72 -2.74
N VAL A 43 -9.71 -19.63 -2.25
CA VAL A 43 -9.77 -18.32 -2.91
C VAL A 43 -8.59 -18.21 -3.89
N SER A 44 -8.86 -18.01 -5.15
CA SER A 44 -7.83 -17.69 -6.15
C SER A 44 -7.64 -16.17 -6.25
N LEU A 45 -6.41 -15.71 -6.00
CA LEU A 45 -6.03 -14.31 -5.89
C LEU A 45 -5.02 -13.93 -6.96
N ALA A 46 -5.30 -12.89 -7.78
CA ALA A 46 -4.34 -12.31 -8.72
C ALA A 46 -3.81 -10.98 -8.18
N MET A 47 -2.50 -10.93 -7.89
CA MET A 47 -1.81 -9.75 -7.34
C MET A 47 -0.91 -9.08 -8.37
N LEU A 48 -0.71 -7.77 -8.19
CA LEU A 48 0.10 -6.93 -9.08
C LEU A 48 1.59 -7.27 -9.02
N GLN A 49 2.16 -7.37 -7.81
CA GLN A 49 3.61 -7.43 -7.65
C GLN A 49 4.06 -8.74 -7.01
N PRO A 50 5.03 -9.44 -7.63
CA PRO A 50 5.70 -10.56 -6.98
C PRO A 50 6.53 -10.09 -5.77
N PRO A 51 6.89 -11.01 -4.86
CA PRO A 51 7.79 -10.68 -3.77
C PRO A 51 9.18 -10.32 -4.31
N ARG A 52 9.84 -9.37 -3.64
CA ARG A 52 11.18 -8.90 -3.99
C ARG A 52 12.27 -9.46 -3.07
N SER A 53 11.89 -9.91 -1.89
CA SER A 53 12.80 -10.34 -0.81
C SER A 53 12.42 -11.68 -0.19
N GLY A 54 11.72 -12.55 -0.93
CA GLY A 54 11.30 -13.87 -0.47
C GLY A 54 10.24 -13.84 0.63
N LEU A 55 9.42 -12.80 0.68
CA LEU A 55 8.37 -12.59 1.69
C LEU A 55 8.90 -12.37 3.11
N THR A 56 10.18 -11.99 3.28
CA THR A 56 10.65 -11.60 4.61
C THR A 56 9.82 -10.46 5.17
N PRO A 57 9.38 -10.51 6.45
CA PRO A 57 8.65 -9.40 7.06
C PRO A 57 9.50 -8.13 7.23
N LEU A 58 10.83 -8.24 7.16
CA LEU A 58 11.76 -7.11 7.34
C LEU A 58 11.83 -6.17 6.12
N SER A 59 10.94 -6.31 5.17
CA SER A 59 10.84 -5.53 3.94
C SER A 59 9.40 -5.18 3.61
N ASP A 60 9.15 -4.51 2.48
CA ASP A 60 7.80 -4.22 1.98
C ASP A 60 7.00 -5.48 1.59
N ASP A 61 7.66 -6.65 1.46
CA ASP A 61 6.95 -7.91 1.26
C ASP A 61 6.09 -8.31 2.46
N ALA A 62 6.35 -7.76 3.66
CA ALA A 62 5.53 -7.93 4.86
C ALA A 62 4.04 -7.64 4.63
N PHE A 63 3.73 -6.64 3.80
CA PHE A 63 2.35 -6.29 3.47
C PHE A 63 1.60 -7.41 2.74
N LYS A 64 2.29 -8.28 2.01
CA LYS A 64 1.66 -9.47 1.40
C LYS A 64 1.23 -10.47 2.47
N LEU A 65 2.08 -10.72 3.48
CA LEU A 65 1.75 -11.63 4.59
C LEU A 65 0.54 -11.14 5.38
N SER A 66 0.46 -9.83 5.64
CA SER A 66 -0.67 -9.20 6.30
C SER A 66 -1.95 -9.30 5.45
N ARG A 67 -1.88 -9.00 4.14
CA ARG A 67 -3.00 -9.05 3.21
C ARG A 67 -3.60 -10.43 3.02
N TRP A 68 -2.82 -11.48 3.26
CA TRP A 68 -3.26 -12.88 3.25
C TRP A 68 -3.60 -13.40 4.65
N SER A 69 -3.54 -12.55 5.67
CA SER A 69 -3.71 -12.91 7.08
C SER A 69 -2.84 -14.12 7.49
N ALA A 70 -1.59 -14.19 6.96
CA ALA A 70 -0.64 -15.24 7.27
C ALA A 70 0.17 -14.95 8.53
N ALA A 71 0.52 -13.68 8.75
CA ALA A 71 1.30 -13.23 9.90
C ALA A 71 0.59 -12.06 10.60
N GLU A 72 0.63 -12.08 11.93
CA GLU A 72 -0.02 -11.09 12.77
C GLU A 72 1.00 -10.25 13.54
N THR A 73 0.54 -9.12 14.06
CA THR A 73 1.30 -8.14 14.81
C THR A 73 0.79 -8.03 16.24
N LEU A 74 1.49 -7.33 17.14
CA LEU A 74 1.05 -7.15 18.52
C LEU A 74 -0.29 -6.44 18.61
N VAL A 75 -0.51 -5.43 17.76
CA VAL A 75 -1.77 -4.68 17.70
C VAL A 75 -2.23 -4.61 16.24
N SER A 76 -3.53 -4.41 16.04
CA SER A 76 -4.12 -3.97 14.76
C SER A 76 -4.50 -2.49 14.85
N LEU A 77 -5.01 -1.91 13.76
CA LEU A 77 -5.53 -0.54 13.76
C LEU A 77 -7.00 -0.55 13.35
N ASP A 78 -7.82 0.24 14.04
CA ASP A 78 -9.19 0.52 13.60
C ASP A 78 -9.21 1.56 12.44
N ASP A 79 -10.42 1.93 12.00
CA ASP A 79 -10.60 2.87 10.89
C ASP A 79 -10.05 4.28 11.19
N LEU A 80 -9.91 4.64 12.47
CA LEU A 80 -9.33 5.91 12.90
C LEU A 80 -7.80 5.87 13.03
N GLY A 81 -7.17 4.70 12.83
CA GLY A 81 -5.73 4.48 13.03
C GLY A 81 -5.35 4.29 14.51
N GLU A 82 -6.32 4.01 15.38
CA GLU A 82 -6.06 3.76 16.80
C GLU A 82 -5.73 2.28 17.04
N ALA A 83 -4.78 2.03 17.93
CA ALA A 83 -4.30 0.68 18.23
C ALA A 83 -5.38 -0.18 18.89
N GLN A 84 -5.60 -1.38 18.37
CA GLN A 84 -6.54 -2.38 18.84
C GLN A 84 -5.81 -3.66 19.23
N ALA A 85 -6.37 -4.40 20.20
CA ALA A 85 -5.79 -5.66 20.66
C ALA A 85 -5.74 -6.72 19.54
N SER A 86 -4.56 -7.34 19.37
CA SER A 86 -4.32 -8.49 18.51
C SER A 86 -3.52 -9.55 19.28
N LEU A 87 -2.25 -9.82 18.95
CA LEU A 87 -1.39 -10.72 19.74
C LEU A 87 -1.04 -10.15 21.12
N ALA A 88 -1.09 -8.82 21.30
CA ALA A 88 -1.14 -8.20 22.61
C ALA A 88 -2.60 -7.95 23.02
N THR A 89 -2.95 -8.27 24.26
CA THR A 89 -4.29 -8.03 24.83
C THR A 89 -4.41 -6.67 25.50
N SER A 90 -3.29 -6.09 25.92
CA SER A 90 -3.20 -4.75 26.52
C SER A 90 -1.77 -4.24 26.48
N TRP A 91 -1.62 -2.93 26.66
CA TRP A 91 -0.32 -2.26 26.80
C TRP A 91 -0.43 -1.07 27.73
N GLU A 92 0.71 -0.72 28.32
CA GLU A 92 0.83 0.39 29.27
C GLU A 92 2.16 1.12 29.05
N GLN A 93 2.11 2.44 29.06
CA GLN A 93 3.31 3.27 29.03
C GLN A 93 3.86 3.44 30.45
N SER A 94 4.99 2.81 30.77
CA SER A 94 5.66 2.88 32.07
C SER A 94 6.50 4.17 32.23
N SER A 95 7.02 4.68 31.09
CA SER A 95 7.74 5.95 31.02
C SER A 95 7.63 6.54 29.61
N PRO A 96 8.06 7.77 29.34
CA PRO A 96 8.02 8.33 27.99
C PRO A 96 8.70 7.48 26.91
N THR A 97 9.66 6.65 27.30
CA THR A 97 10.46 5.79 26.40
C THR A 97 10.23 4.31 26.62
N GLU A 98 9.26 3.90 27.43
CA GLU A 98 9.06 2.50 27.78
C GLU A 98 7.59 2.11 27.78
N TRP A 99 7.29 1.03 27.04
CA TRP A 99 5.96 0.43 26.96
C TRP A 99 6.01 -1.05 27.30
N THR A 100 5.03 -1.52 28.05
CA THR A 100 4.86 -2.93 28.42
C THR A 100 3.64 -3.50 27.70
N PHE A 101 3.78 -4.63 27.02
CA PHE A 101 2.73 -5.34 26.30
C PHE A 101 2.42 -6.67 26.97
N THR A 102 1.14 -6.95 27.23
CA THR A 102 0.67 -8.25 27.71
C THR A 102 0.29 -9.14 26.53
N ILE A 103 0.96 -10.27 26.36
CA ILE A 103 0.80 -11.18 25.23
C ILE A 103 -0.40 -12.11 25.44
N ARG A 104 -1.15 -12.39 24.39
CA ARG A 104 -2.29 -13.30 24.37
C ARG A 104 -1.85 -14.72 24.63
N GLU A 105 -2.50 -15.36 25.59
CA GLU A 105 -2.31 -16.81 25.86
C GLU A 105 -3.10 -17.69 24.89
N GLY A 106 -2.63 -18.90 24.66
CA GLY A 106 -3.31 -19.91 23.83
C GLY A 106 -3.15 -19.73 22.33
N VAL A 107 -2.28 -18.83 21.88
CA VAL A 107 -1.90 -18.68 20.47
C VAL A 107 -0.83 -19.71 20.13
N SER A 108 -0.96 -20.35 18.96
CA SER A 108 0.05 -21.24 18.39
C SER A 108 0.55 -20.67 17.07
N PHE A 109 1.85 -20.86 16.80
CA PHE A 109 2.40 -20.64 15.48
C PHE A 109 2.00 -21.77 14.51
N HIS A 110 2.17 -21.53 13.22
CA HIS A 110 1.88 -22.50 12.16
C HIS A 110 2.73 -23.78 12.26
N ASP A 111 3.92 -23.72 12.86
CA ASP A 111 4.76 -24.89 13.14
C ASP A 111 4.30 -25.70 14.37
N GLY A 112 3.22 -25.26 15.04
CA GLY A 112 2.62 -25.90 16.22
C GLY A 112 3.26 -25.50 17.55
N THR A 113 4.27 -24.63 17.56
CA THR A 113 4.85 -24.12 18.82
C THR A 113 3.95 -23.04 19.43
N PRO A 114 3.84 -22.96 20.78
CA PRO A 114 3.05 -21.90 21.43
C PRO A 114 3.77 -20.55 21.37
N LEU A 115 3.00 -19.46 21.22
CA LEU A 115 3.50 -18.10 21.32
C LEU A 115 3.85 -17.78 22.78
N ALA A 116 5.05 -17.22 22.98
CA ALA A 116 5.51 -16.68 24.25
C ALA A 116 6.15 -15.27 24.05
N ALA A 117 6.30 -14.54 25.14
CA ALA A 117 6.90 -13.21 25.12
C ALA A 117 8.34 -13.20 24.55
N GLU A 118 9.08 -14.30 24.69
CA GLU A 118 10.41 -14.44 24.11
C GLU A 118 10.40 -14.41 22.58
N ASP A 119 9.36 -14.98 21.95
CA ASP A 119 9.20 -14.99 20.49
C ASP A 119 8.91 -13.58 19.96
N VAL A 120 8.11 -12.82 20.71
CA VAL A 120 7.87 -11.41 20.44
C VAL A 120 9.16 -10.61 20.53
N ALA A 121 9.89 -10.75 21.64
CA ALA A 121 11.17 -10.05 21.83
C ALA A 121 12.18 -10.42 20.73
N ARG A 122 12.21 -11.68 20.28
CA ARG A 122 13.05 -12.14 19.16
C ARG A 122 12.66 -11.47 17.86
N SER A 123 11.38 -11.45 17.50
CA SER A 123 10.89 -10.86 16.26
C SER A 123 11.18 -9.36 16.20
N LEU A 124 10.90 -8.63 17.29
CA LEU A 124 11.17 -7.20 17.37
C LEU A 124 12.66 -6.88 17.37
N THR A 125 13.49 -7.70 18.03
CA THR A 125 14.96 -7.55 18.00
C THR A 125 15.51 -7.80 16.59
N ALA A 126 15.01 -8.81 15.88
CA ALA A 126 15.39 -9.07 14.50
C ALA A 126 15.07 -7.89 13.59
N ALA A 127 13.92 -7.25 13.76
CA ALA A 127 13.55 -6.04 13.03
C ALA A 127 14.45 -4.86 13.40
N ALA A 128 14.69 -4.60 14.69
CA ALA A 128 15.51 -3.48 15.15
C ALA A 128 16.98 -3.58 14.74
N THR A 129 17.49 -4.80 14.52
CA THR A 129 18.89 -5.05 14.14
C THR A 129 19.10 -5.36 12.66
N ALA A 130 18.03 -5.36 11.87
CA ALA A 130 18.07 -5.64 10.44
C ALA A 130 18.85 -4.58 9.66
N SER A 131 19.45 -4.99 8.54
CA SER A 131 20.10 -4.08 7.60
C SER A 131 19.75 -4.45 6.15
N PRO A 132 19.02 -3.62 5.42
CA PRO A 132 18.46 -2.33 5.87
C PRO A 132 17.41 -2.48 7.00
N THR A 133 17.26 -1.46 7.81
CA THR A 133 16.21 -1.39 8.84
C THR A 133 14.83 -1.32 8.18
N PRO A 134 13.81 -2.03 8.70
CA PRO A 134 12.43 -1.83 8.24
C PRO A 134 11.99 -0.38 8.35
N ARG A 135 11.31 0.15 7.33
CA ARG A 135 10.93 1.56 7.23
C ARG A 135 10.17 2.08 8.46
N ILE A 136 9.34 1.26 9.08
CA ILE A 136 8.61 1.62 10.31
C ILE A 136 9.53 2.00 11.47
N LEU A 137 10.79 1.55 11.43
CA LEU A 137 11.82 1.82 12.43
C LEU A 137 12.85 2.86 11.96
N ASP A 138 12.64 3.54 10.84
CA ASP A 138 13.52 4.61 10.40
C ASP A 138 13.60 5.71 11.48
N GLY A 139 14.80 6.01 11.94
CA GLY A 139 15.02 6.97 13.03
C GLY A 139 14.59 6.49 14.42
N VAL A 140 14.16 5.23 14.57
CA VAL A 140 13.71 4.66 15.85
C VAL A 140 14.74 3.64 16.35
N ASP A 141 15.50 4.01 17.38
CA ASP A 141 16.37 3.07 18.10
C ASP A 141 15.57 2.39 19.21
N MET A 142 15.32 1.09 19.04
CA MET A 142 14.40 0.33 19.86
C MET A 142 15.03 -0.97 20.36
N THR A 143 14.70 -1.37 21.58
CA THR A 143 15.02 -2.69 22.14
C THR A 143 13.76 -3.35 22.69
N ALA A 144 13.69 -4.67 22.63
CA ALA A 144 12.59 -5.46 23.19
C ALA A 144 13.13 -6.58 24.09
N ALA A 145 12.50 -6.80 25.24
CA ALA A 145 12.87 -7.85 26.17
C ALA A 145 11.65 -8.50 26.78
N ALA A 146 11.67 -9.83 26.92
CA ALA A 146 10.63 -10.56 27.65
C ALA A 146 10.90 -10.47 29.16
N ASP A 147 9.93 -9.99 29.92
CA ASP A 147 10.03 -9.91 31.39
C ASP A 147 9.63 -11.24 32.04
N ASN A 148 8.70 -11.93 31.41
CA ASN A 148 8.19 -13.25 31.80
C ASN A 148 7.50 -13.87 30.56
N ASP A 149 6.82 -15.02 30.71
CA ASP A 149 6.22 -15.78 29.59
C ASP A 149 5.15 -15.00 28.81
N THR A 150 4.53 -13.98 29.43
CA THR A 150 3.38 -13.25 28.87
C THR A 150 3.57 -11.73 28.79
N THR A 151 4.74 -11.22 29.13
CA THR A 151 4.98 -9.76 29.17
C THR A 151 6.26 -9.40 28.45
N VAL A 152 6.16 -8.40 27.56
CA VAL A 152 7.29 -7.84 26.81
C VAL A 152 7.40 -6.34 27.08
N THR A 153 8.58 -5.89 27.43
CA THR A 153 8.92 -4.47 27.53
C THR A 153 9.66 -4.03 26.27
N VAL A 154 9.17 -2.95 25.65
CA VAL A 154 9.82 -2.27 24.50
C VAL A 154 10.29 -0.90 24.96
N THR A 155 11.57 -0.63 24.75
CA THR A 155 12.22 0.63 25.12
C THR A 155 12.76 1.32 23.88
N THR A 156 12.50 2.63 23.76
CA THR A 156 13.00 3.49 22.68
C THR A 156 14.02 4.51 23.21
N ALA A 157 14.96 4.95 22.37
CA ALA A 157 15.97 5.93 22.78
C ALA A 157 15.37 7.33 23.06
N VAL A 158 14.27 7.66 22.39
CA VAL A 158 13.50 8.90 22.58
C VAL A 158 12.04 8.55 22.84
N ALA A 159 11.28 9.51 23.41
CA ALA A 159 9.86 9.31 23.66
C ALA A 159 9.10 8.99 22.35
N ASP A 160 8.32 7.91 22.36
CA ASP A 160 7.46 7.53 21.24
C ASP A 160 6.03 7.28 21.75
N PRO A 161 5.15 8.29 21.66
CA PRO A 161 3.75 8.15 22.09
C PRO A 161 2.94 7.25 21.16
N LEU A 162 3.45 6.92 19.96
CA LEU A 162 2.80 6.06 18.97
C LEU A 162 3.40 4.65 18.91
N LEU A 163 4.20 4.25 19.89
CA LEU A 163 4.78 2.92 19.88
C LEU A 163 3.74 1.80 19.71
N PRO A 164 2.55 1.84 20.33
CA PRO A 164 1.50 0.84 20.06
C PRO A 164 1.07 0.81 18.58
N GLN A 165 0.84 1.96 17.94
CA GLN A 165 0.50 2.03 16.52
C GLN A 165 1.63 1.49 15.64
N ARG A 166 2.87 1.79 15.99
CA ARG A 166 4.05 1.26 15.29
C ARG A 166 4.09 -0.27 15.34
N MET A 167 3.71 -0.87 16.49
CA MET A 167 3.60 -2.33 16.65
C MET A 167 2.50 -2.98 15.79
N SER A 168 1.72 -2.21 15.04
CA SER A 168 0.76 -2.71 14.06
C SER A 168 1.34 -2.87 12.66
N SER A 169 2.56 -2.39 12.41
CA SER A 169 3.16 -2.49 11.08
C SER A 169 3.41 -3.95 10.71
N PRO A 170 3.01 -4.39 9.51
CA PRO A 170 3.35 -5.72 9.01
C PRO A 170 4.84 -6.04 9.04
N GLN A 171 5.71 -5.03 9.00
CA GLN A 171 7.16 -5.18 9.12
C GLN A 171 7.61 -5.62 10.53
N LEU A 172 6.72 -5.57 11.51
CA LEU A 172 6.93 -6.04 12.89
C LEU A 172 6.09 -7.27 13.20
N SER A 173 5.75 -8.08 12.20
CA SER A 173 5.03 -9.35 12.36
C SER A 173 5.78 -10.29 13.27
N ILE A 174 5.04 -11.02 14.12
CA ILE A 174 5.57 -11.97 15.07
C ILE A 174 5.62 -13.37 14.43
N LEU A 175 6.80 -13.95 14.34
CA LEU A 175 7.03 -15.25 13.73
C LEU A 175 7.67 -16.24 14.71
N ALA A 176 7.45 -17.54 14.45
CA ALA A 176 8.06 -18.62 15.19
C ALA A 176 9.59 -18.56 15.16
N ALA A 177 10.24 -19.17 16.13
CA ALA A 177 11.70 -19.25 16.20
C ALA A 177 12.32 -19.88 14.95
N SER A 178 11.64 -20.84 14.34
CA SER A 178 12.04 -21.51 13.10
C SER A 178 12.27 -20.56 11.91
N ALA A 179 11.57 -19.42 11.88
CA ALA A 179 11.75 -18.39 10.83
C ALA A 179 13.15 -17.75 10.83
N TYR A 180 13.86 -17.79 11.94
CA TYR A 180 15.14 -17.07 12.17
C TYR A 180 16.37 -17.99 12.15
N GLU A 181 16.21 -19.24 11.72
CA GLU A 181 17.33 -20.23 11.69
C GLU A 181 18.27 -20.03 10.49
N GLY A 182 17.82 -19.33 9.43
CA GLY A 182 18.56 -19.07 8.20
C GLY A 182 19.30 -17.74 8.18
N ASP A 183 19.91 -17.43 7.02
CA ASP A 183 20.53 -16.13 6.76
C ASP A 183 19.49 -15.02 6.51
N THR A 184 18.27 -15.40 6.20
CA THR A 184 17.11 -14.50 5.98
C THR A 184 15.92 -15.01 6.78
N VAL A 185 15.04 -14.11 7.20
CA VAL A 185 13.80 -14.51 7.90
C VAL A 185 12.85 -15.16 6.90
N ASP A 186 12.48 -16.41 7.16
CA ASP A 186 11.59 -17.22 6.32
C ASP A 186 10.20 -17.34 6.97
N PRO A 187 9.13 -16.77 6.37
CA PRO A 187 7.79 -16.80 6.93
C PRO A 187 7.03 -18.14 6.69
N ILE A 188 7.57 -19.07 5.90
CA ILE A 188 6.91 -20.34 5.60
C ILE A 188 6.68 -21.14 6.89
N ASN A 189 5.42 -21.51 7.14
CA ASN A 189 4.97 -22.22 8.34
C ASN A 189 5.31 -21.53 9.68
N ALA A 190 5.50 -20.21 9.69
CA ALA A 190 6.02 -19.51 10.87
C ALA A 190 5.10 -18.40 11.43
N GLY A 191 4.01 -18.06 10.77
CA GLY A 191 3.04 -17.06 11.25
C GLY A 191 2.09 -17.59 12.32
N THR A 192 1.11 -16.77 12.69
CA THR A 192 0.05 -17.07 13.69
C THR A 192 -1.37 -16.93 13.13
N GLY A 193 -1.51 -16.41 11.90
CA GLY A 193 -2.80 -16.04 11.31
C GLY A 193 -3.66 -17.22 10.86
N PRO A 194 -4.88 -16.97 10.35
CA PRO A 194 -5.82 -18.01 9.92
C PRO A 194 -5.38 -18.82 8.69
N PHE A 195 -4.35 -18.35 7.96
CA PHE A 195 -3.80 -19.06 6.79
C PHE A 195 -2.30 -19.30 6.93
N VAL A 196 -1.90 -20.55 6.75
CA VAL A 196 -0.50 -21.00 6.77
C VAL A 196 0.11 -20.78 5.40
N LEU A 197 1.15 -19.97 5.29
CA LEU A 197 1.96 -19.93 4.06
C LEU A 197 2.75 -21.23 3.95
N THR A 198 2.39 -22.10 3.00
CA THR A 198 2.97 -23.42 2.83
C THR A 198 4.00 -23.52 1.70
N ALA A 199 3.86 -22.65 0.68
CA ALA A 199 4.80 -22.62 -0.45
C ALA A 199 4.86 -21.26 -1.11
N VAL A 200 6.03 -20.91 -1.64
CA VAL A 200 6.27 -19.75 -2.53
C VAL A 200 6.95 -20.28 -3.79
N ASP A 201 6.31 -20.03 -4.96
CA ASP A 201 6.85 -20.40 -6.26
C ASP A 201 7.55 -19.19 -6.91
N GLY A 202 8.66 -18.79 -6.33
CA GLY A 202 9.47 -17.68 -6.79
C GLY A 202 8.65 -16.39 -6.99
N THR A 203 8.60 -15.91 -8.24
CA THR A 203 7.81 -14.74 -8.62
C THR A 203 6.48 -15.09 -9.29
N SER A 204 6.09 -16.38 -9.31
CA SER A 204 4.88 -16.86 -10.00
C SER A 204 3.67 -16.90 -9.08
N GLY A 205 3.84 -17.34 -7.83
CA GLY A 205 2.72 -17.50 -6.91
C GLY A 205 3.11 -17.91 -5.50
N ALA A 206 2.09 -18.08 -4.67
CA ALA A 206 2.20 -18.62 -3.31
C ALA A 206 0.95 -19.44 -3.00
N THR A 207 1.08 -20.41 -2.08
CA THR A 207 -0.02 -21.26 -1.60
C THR A 207 -0.13 -21.12 -0.10
N LEU A 208 -1.36 -20.89 0.37
CA LEU A 208 -1.67 -20.87 1.78
C LEU A 208 -2.81 -21.84 2.07
N ASP A 209 -2.72 -22.54 3.18
CA ASP A 209 -3.75 -23.47 3.66
C ASP A 209 -4.40 -22.95 4.94
N ARG A 210 -5.66 -23.29 5.16
CA ARG A 210 -6.38 -22.94 6.40
C ARG A 210 -5.64 -23.48 7.63
N PHE A 211 -5.39 -22.59 8.61
CA PHE A 211 -4.87 -22.99 9.91
C PHE A 211 -6.01 -23.44 10.83
N LYS A 212 -6.08 -24.74 11.15
CA LYS A 212 -7.18 -25.31 11.93
C LYS A 212 -7.12 -24.96 13.40
N ASP A 213 -5.92 -24.69 13.90
CA ASP A 213 -5.65 -24.38 15.31
C ASP A 213 -5.50 -22.86 15.53
N TYR A 214 -6.09 -22.05 14.63
CA TYR A 214 -6.11 -20.60 14.76
C TYR A 214 -6.84 -20.19 16.05
N TRP A 215 -6.27 -19.23 16.75
CA TRP A 215 -6.78 -18.76 18.04
C TRP A 215 -8.09 -17.95 17.94
N GLY A 216 -8.38 -17.37 16.75
CA GLY A 216 -9.62 -16.67 16.43
C GLY A 216 -10.67 -17.59 15.79
N GLU A 217 -11.51 -17.02 14.92
CA GLU A 217 -12.52 -17.80 14.20
C GLU A 217 -11.88 -18.61 13.07
N THR A 218 -12.38 -19.83 12.85
CA THR A 218 -11.87 -20.69 11.79
C THR A 218 -12.16 -20.06 10.43
N ALA A 219 -11.14 -19.90 9.57
CA ALA A 219 -11.30 -19.34 8.24
C ALA A 219 -12.37 -20.05 7.42
N ALA A 220 -13.21 -19.28 6.70
CA ALA A 220 -14.26 -19.81 5.85
C ALA A 220 -13.68 -20.54 4.61
N ALA A 221 -12.67 -19.92 3.96
CA ALA A 221 -11.95 -20.56 2.85
C ALA A 221 -11.05 -21.70 3.33
N SER A 222 -10.86 -22.73 2.50
CA SER A 222 -9.93 -23.85 2.79
C SER A 222 -8.45 -23.48 2.54
N GLY A 223 -8.21 -22.35 1.86
CA GLY A 223 -6.88 -21.84 1.56
C GLY A 223 -6.92 -20.72 0.53
N ILE A 224 -5.75 -20.21 0.16
CA ILE A 224 -5.56 -19.16 -0.82
C ILE A 224 -4.52 -19.63 -1.84
N ASP A 225 -4.84 -19.49 -3.14
CA ASP A 225 -3.92 -19.69 -4.25
C ASP A 225 -3.58 -18.36 -4.90
N VAL A 226 -2.40 -17.84 -4.63
CA VAL A 226 -1.93 -16.54 -5.10
C VAL A 226 -1.20 -16.69 -6.43
N GLN A 227 -1.53 -15.88 -7.40
CA GLN A 227 -0.78 -15.69 -8.64
C GLN A 227 -0.29 -14.25 -8.74
N PHE A 228 0.98 -14.07 -9.06
CA PHE A 228 1.54 -12.74 -9.34
C PHE A 228 1.43 -12.47 -10.84
N VAL A 229 0.60 -11.48 -11.20
CA VAL A 229 0.26 -11.13 -12.59
C VAL A 229 0.56 -9.64 -12.81
N PRO A 230 1.81 -9.24 -13.14
CA PRO A 230 2.19 -7.84 -13.30
C PRO A 230 1.43 -7.10 -14.41
N ASP A 231 1.03 -7.80 -15.49
CA ASP A 231 0.28 -7.21 -16.60
C ASP A 231 -1.18 -6.96 -16.21
N GLY A 232 -1.59 -5.69 -16.20
CA GLY A 232 -2.93 -5.28 -15.77
C GLY A 232 -4.06 -5.80 -16.67
N THR A 233 -3.80 -5.98 -17.97
CA THR A 233 -4.79 -6.55 -18.90
C THR A 233 -5.02 -8.02 -18.60
N ALA A 234 -3.94 -8.76 -18.26
CA ALA A 234 -4.03 -10.16 -17.85
C ALA A 234 -4.76 -10.30 -16.51
N ARG A 235 -4.52 -9.40 -15.54
CA ARG A 235 -5.26 -9.38 -14.26
C ARG A 235 -6.77 -9.16 -14.48
N ALA A 236 -7.14 -8.14 -15.27
CA ALA A 236 -8.54 -7.89 -15.63
C ALA A 236 -9.18 -9.07 -16.36
N ALA A 237 -8.42 -9.75 -17.23
CA ALA A 237 -8.90 -10.96 -17.92
C ALA A 237 -9.09 -12.13 -16.94
N ALA A 238 -8.26 -12.28 -15.91
CA ALA A 238 -8.40 -13.35 -14.91
C ALA A 238 -9.75 -13.27 -14.19
N LEU A 239 -10.20 -12.07 -13.80
CA LEU A 239 -11.53 -11.88 -13.22
C LEU A 239 -12.65 -12.24 -14.21
N ARG A 240 -12.60 -11.71 -15.45
CA ARG A 240 -13.64 -11.95 -16.47
C ARG A 240 -13.78 -13.41 -16.85
N THR A 241 -12.71 -14.18 -16.81
CA THR A 241 -12.71 -15.61 -17.16
C THR A 241 -12.95 -16.53 -15.98
N GLY A 242 -13.07 -15.99 -14.76
CA GLY A 242 -13.20 -16.77 -13.53
C GLY A 242 -11.94 -17.56 -13.18
N THR A 243 -10.76 -17.09 -13.63
CA THR A 243 -9.47 -17.70 -13.29
C THR A 243 -8.95 -17.19 -11.94
N ALA A 244 -9.39 -16.00 -11.51
CA ALA A 244 -9.16 -15.45 -10.19
C ALA A 244 -10.49 -14.97 -9.60
N ASP A 245 -10.67 -15.23 -8.31
CA ASP A 245 -11.83 -14.80 -7.53
C ASP A 245 -11.67 -13.37 -7.05
N VAL A 246 -10.46 -13.00 -6.61
CA VAL A 246 -10.10 -11.64 -6.20
C VAL A 246 -8.94 -11.15 -7.04
N VAL A 247 -9.03 -9.91 -7.53
CA VAL A 247 -8.02 -9.29 -8.40
C VAL A 247 -7.62 -7.93 -7.87
N GLU A 248 -6.33 -7.75 -7.61
CA GLU A 248 -5.75 -6.49 -7.15
C GLU A 248 -5.51 -5.53 -8.32
N ALA A 249 -5.74 -4.24 -8.11
CA ALA A 249 -5.30 -3.14 -8.96
C ALA A 249 -5.62 -3.33 -10.46
N ILE A 250 -6.91 -3.44 -10.79
CA ILE A 250 -7.39 -3.41 -12.16
C ILE A 250 -7.12 -2.01 -12.75
N PRO A 251 -6.44 -1.89 -13.91
CA PRO A 251 -6.25 -0.60 -14.54
C PRO A 251 -7.57 0.07 -14.92
N VAL A 252 -7.66 1.39 -14.75
CA VAL A 252 -8.85 2.20 -15.12
C VAL A 252 -9.31 1.88 -16.54
N SER A 253 -8.39 1.81 -17.51
CA SER A 253 -8.67 1.50 -18.92
C SER A 253 -9.29 0.11 -19.18
N GLN A 254 -9.27 -0.79 -18.21
CA GLN A 254 -9.85 -2.14 -18.33
C GLN A 254 -11.24 -2.25 -17.72
N VAL A 255 -11.62 -1.31 -16.86
CA VAL A 255 -12.87 -1.37 -16.09
C VAL A 255 -14.12 -1.46 -16.98
N ALA A 256 -14.15 -0.70 -18.07
CA ALA A 256 -15.29 -0.71 -19.02
C ALA A 256 -15.55 -2.08 -19.67
N GLN A 257 -14.62 -3.05 -19.52
CA GLN A 257 -14.74 -4.41 -20.07
C GLN A 257 -15.19 -5.44 -19.02
N ILE A 258 -15.38 -5.02 -17.77
CA ILE A 258 -15.77 -5.86 -16.62
C ILE A 258 -17.19 -5.47 -16.22
N ASP A 259 -17.95 -6.42 -15.70
CA ASP A 259 -19.26 -6.15 -15.10
C ASP A 259 -19.07 -5.20 -13.90
N GLU A 260 -19.86 -4.13 -13.83
CA GLU A 260 -19.71 -3.12 -12.78
C GLU A 260 -19.94 -3.68 -11.37
N ASP A 261 -20.77 -4.74 -11.26
CA ASP A 261 -21.04 -5.42 -9.99
C ASP A 261 -19.81 -6.20 -9.44
N LEU A 262 -18.76 -6.38 -10.26
CA LEU A 262 -17.52 -7.06 -9.90
C LEU A 262 -16.36 -6.10 -9.62
N VAL A 263 -16.61 -4.80 -9.69
CA VAL A 263 -15.58 -3.74 -9.59
C VAL A 263 -15.82 -2.88 -8.37
N PHE A 264 -14.82 -2.80 -7.51
CA PHE A 264 -14.90 -2.02 -6.27
C PHE A 264 -13.74 -1.02 -6.22
N GLU A 265 -14.07 0.23 -5.93
CA GLU A 265 -13.09 1.31 -5.79
C GLU A 265 -12.77 1.50 -4.31
N VAL A 266 -11.50 1.32 -3.94
CA VAL A 266 -11.02 1.45 -2.56
C VAL A 266 -10.14 2.69 -2.48
N PRO A 267 -10.45 3.67 -1.62
CA PRO A 267 -9.58 4.82 -1.40
C PRO A 267 -8.18 4.36 -0.99
N MET A 268 -7.15 4.97 -1.57
CA MET A 268 -5.77 4.69 -1.20
C MET A 268 -5.21 5.76 -0.27
N PRO A 269 -4.26 5.43 0.60
CA PRO A 269 -3.54 6.43 1.38
C PRO A 269 -2.49 7.12 0.50
N ARG A 270 -2.90 7.59 -0.68
CA ARG A 270 -2.05 8.23 -1.68
C ARG A 270 -2.69 9.48 -2.22
N THR A 271 -1.91 10.54 -2.22
CA THR A 271 -2.29 11.82 -2.80
C THR A 271 -1.35 12.17 -3.95
N ASN A 272 -1.92 12.43 -5.10
CA ASN A 272 -1.21 12.97 -6.25
C ASN A 272 -1.05 14.48 -6.04
N THR A 273 0.17 14.92 -5.83
CA THR A 273 0.51 16.28 -5.39
C THR A 273 1.52 16.91 -6.33
N LEU A 274 1.32 18.18 -6.65
CA LEU A 274 2.33 19.02 -7.28
C LEU A 274 3.13 19.74 -6.19
N TYR A 275 4.39 19.41 -6.04
CA TYR A 275 5.36 20.06 -5.15
C TYR A 275 5.99 21.24 -5.89
N LEU A 276 6.09 22.41 -5.24
CA LEU A 276 6.66 23.63 -5.82
C LEU A 276 7.95 24.00 -5.09
N ASN A 277 9.05 24.16 -5.81
CA ASN A 277 10.33 24.57 -5.21
C ASN A 277 10.23 26.00 -4.66
N THR A 278 10.20 26.10 -3.32
CA THR A 278 9.98 27.39 -2.64
C THR A 278 11.28 28.14 -2.35
N ASP A 279 12.43 27.48 -2.44
CA ASP A 279 13.75 28.07 -2.15
C ASP A 279 14.32 28.84 -3.35
N SER A 280 14.06 28.34 -4.56
CA SER A 280 14.68 28.89 -5.77
C SER A 280 13.73 28.93 -6.97
N GLY A 281 14.17 29.53 -8.07
CA GLY A 281 13.40 29.62 -9.29
C GLY A 281 12.13 30.47 -9.20
N PRO A 282 11.19 30.32 -10.13
CA PRO A 282 9.98 31.14 -10.19
C PRO A 282 9.08 30.97 -8.96
N PHE A 283 9.02 29.78 -8.38
CA PHE A 283 8.16 29.48 -7.25
C PHE A 283 8.73 29.89 -5.88
N ALA A 284 9.92 30.51 -5.83
CA ALA A 284 10.36 31.24 -4.65
C ALA A 284 9.42 32.43 -4.33
N ASP A 285 8.75 33.00 -5.36
CA ASP A 285 7.72 34.04 -5.17
C ASP A 285 6.36 33.42 -4.80
N PRO A 286 5.82 33.71 -3.61
CA PRO A 286 4.52 33.20 -3.19
C PRO A 286 3.36 33.55 -4.13
N ALA A 287 3.41 34.71 -4.79
CA ALA A 287 2.35 35.12 -5.70
C ALA A 287 2.37 34.34 -7.03
N VAL A 288 3.52 33.82 -7.43
CA VAL A 288 3.66 32.91 -8.58
C VAL A 288 3.16 31.50 -8.21
N ARG A 289 3.41 31.02 -6.98
CA ARG A 289 2.82 29.79 -6.48
C ARG A 289 1.29 29.85 -6.45
N ALA A 290 0.75 30.97 -5.96
CA ALA A 290 -0.69 31.22 -5.97
C ALA A 290 -1.28 31.19 -7.39
N ALA A 291 -0.58 31.75 -8.39
CA ALA A 291 -1.00 31.68 -9.78
C ALA A 291 -1.06 30.25 -10.33
N ALA A 292 -0.09 29.40 -9.97
CA ALA A 292 -0.13 27.97 -10.32
C ALA A 292 -1.31 27.26 -9.64
N ARG A 293 -1.55 27.52 -8.34
CA ARG A 293 -2.69 26.94 -7.61
C ARG A 293 -4.03 27.29 -8.27
N GLU A 294 -4.21 28.56 -8.66
CA GLU A 294 -5.45 29.05 -9.28
C GLU A 294 -5.64 28.53 -10.72
N ALA A 295 -4.55 28.22 -11.41
CA ALA A 295 -4.59 27.69 -12.78
C ALA A 295 -5.06 26.22 -12.83
N ILE A 296 -4.91 25.45 -11.75
CA ILE A 296 -5.13 24.01 -11.75
C ILE A 296 -6.60 23.66 -11.52
N ASP A 297 -7.25 23.14 -12.56
CA ASP A 297 -8.56 22.51 -12.49
C ASP A 297 -8.42 21.01 -12.18
N ARG A 298 -8.50 20.67 -10.89
CA ARG A 298 -8.38 19.33 -10.37
C ARG A 298 -9.48 18.39 -10.89
N ALA A 299 -10.70 18.90 -11.05
CA ALA A 299 -11.83 18.11 -11.53
C ALA A 299 -11.62 17.66 -12.98
N THR A 300 -11.01 18.50 -13.83
CA THR A 300 -10.63 18.13 -15.19
C THR A 300 -9.54 17.05 -15.20
N ILE A 301 -8.58 17.08 -14.28
CA ILE A 301 -7.56 16.01 -14.16
C ILE A 301 -8.22 14.70 -13.77
N VAL A 302 -9.07 14.70 -12.73
CA VAL A 302 -9.78 13.50 -12.27
C VAL A 302 -10.65 12.90 -13.39
N SER A 303 -11.43 13.73 -14.09
CA SER A 303 -12.31 13.23 -15.15
C SER A 303 -11.56 12.80 -16.41
N GLY A 304 -10.45 13.46 -16.75
CA GLY A 304 -9.71 13.23 -18.00
C GLY A 304 -8.69 12.11 -17.92
N VAL A 305 -7.99 11.97 -16.78
CA VAL A 305 -6.92 10.96 -16.60
C VAL A 305 -7.45 9.73 -15.86
N TYR A 306 -8.24 9.93 -14.81
CA TYR A 306 -8.73 8.84 -13.95
C TYR A 306 -10.16 8.39 -14.29
N GLU A 307 -10.76 8.90 -15.36
CA GLU A 307 -12.14 8.57 -15.78
C GLU A 307 -13.18 8.78 -14.65
N GLY A 308 -12.93 9.72 -13.74
CA GLY A 308 -13.75 9.98 -12.55
C GLY A 308 -13.49 9.02 -11.37
N ARG A 309 -12.47 8.14 -11.45
CA ARG A 309 -12.15 7.11 -10.44
C ARG A 309 -11.02 7.54 -9.50
N ALA A 310 -11.08 8.78 -9.07
CA ALA A 310 -10.25 9.37 -8.03
C ALA A 310 -11.05 10.47 -7.34
N ASP A 311 -10.66 10.86 -6.13
CA ASP A 311 -11.29 11.94 -5.39
C ASP A 311 -10.54 13.24 -5.64
N VAL A 312 -11.26 14.36 -5.91
CA VAL A 312 -10.63 15.69 -5.96
C VAL A 312 -10.08 16.02 -4.57
N ALA A 313 -8.80 16.39 -4.50
CA ALA A 313 -8.17 16.66 -3.21
C ALA A 313 -8.59 18.01 -2.62
N GLU A 314 -8.99 17.99 -1.36
CA GLU A 314 -9.23 19.19 -0.54
C GLU A 314 -8.01 19.53 0.33
N GLY A 315 -7.17 18.53 0.64
CA GLY A 315 -5.93 18.65 1.39
C GLY A 315 -4.92 17.57 1.00
N LEU A 316 -3.85 17.44 1.76
CA LEU A 316 -2.81 16.41 1.56
C LEU A 316 -3.30 15.02 1.98
N LEU A 317 -4.21 14.96 2.96
CA LEU A 317 -4.75 13.73 3.54
C LEU A 317 -6.13 13.44 2.95
N GLY A 318 -6.31 12.24 2.42
CA GLY A 318 -7.49 11.83 1.65
C GLY A 318 -8.44 10.88 2.39
N PRO A 319 -9.46 10.33 1.68
CA PRO A 319 -10.50 9.48 2.25
C PRO A 319 -10.03 8.17 2.90
N ALA A 320 -8.79 7.75 2.65
CA ALA A 320 -8.17 6.64 3.39
C ALA A 320 -7.96 6.96 4.89
N LEU A 321 -8.06 8.24 5.25
CA LEU A 321 -8.15 8.75 6.62
C LEU A 321 -9.51 9.42 6.80
N PRO A 322 -10.56 8.67 7.18
CA PRO A 322 -11.93 9.17 7.15
C PRO A 322 -12.15 10.40 8.04
N TRP A 323 -11.36 10.54 9.12
CA TRP A 323 -11.41 11.69 10.02
C TRP A 323 -10.85 12.99 9.42
N ALA A 324 -10.02 12.92 8.37
CA ALA A 324 -9.33 14.11 7.86
C ALA A 324 -10.29 15.17 7.30
N ALA A 325 -11.38 14.76 6.65
CA ALA A 325 -12.39 15.70 6.14
C ALA A 325 -13.19 16.37 7.28
N ASP A 326 -13.50 15.61 8.33
CA ASP A 326 -14.29 16.10 9.47
C ASP A 326 -13.51 17.10 10.33
N GLU A 327 -12.18 16.96 10.40
CA GLU A 327 -11.29 17.86 11.15
C GLU A 327 -10.98 19.17 10.40
N ARG A 328 -11.28 19.29 9.10
CA ARG A 328 -11.09 20.52 8.31
C ARG A 328 -12.23 21.50 8.54
N ASP A 329 -12.22 22.12 9.69
CA ASP A 329 -13.24 23.03 10.19
C ASP A 329 -13.05 24.50 9.74
N ASN A 330 -13.72 25.43 10.45
CA ASN A 330 -13.62 26.86 10.18
C ASN A 330 -12.22 27.44 10.48
N ASP A 331 -11.50 26.88 11.44
CA ASP A 331 -10.15 27.35 11.79
C ASP A 331 -9.17 26.97 10.69
N TYR A 332 -9.29 25.76 10.14
CA TYR A 332 -8.57 25.33 8.94
C TYR A 332 -8.78 26.29 7.77
N GLN A 333 -10.05 26.65 7.46
CA GLN A 333 -10.36 27.59 6.39
C GLN A 333 -9.79 28.99 6.68
N THR A 334 -9.81 29.42 7.93
CA THR A 334 -9.25 30.73 8.33
C THR A 334 -7.74 30.82 8.05
N VAL A 335 -7.02 29.71 8.22
CA VAL A 335 -5.59 29.63 7.86
C VAL A 335 -5.41 29.68 6.34
N LEU A 336 -6.22 28.91 5.59
CA LEU A 336 -6.17 28.90 4.12
C LEU A 336 -6.55 30.26 3.50
N ASP A 337 -7.41 31.04 4.13
CA ASP A 337 -7.79 32.40 3.68
C ASP A 337 -6.61 33.39 3.74
N GLN A 338 -5.51 33.04 4.40
CA GLN A 338 -4.27 33.81 4.46
C GLN A 338 -3.33 33.53 3.28
N ARG A 339 -3.71 32.66 2.35
CA ARG A 339 -2.92 32.35 1.16
C ARG A 339 -2.61 33.63 0.35
N PRO A 340 -1.42 33.67 -0.28
CA PRO A 340 -1.06 34.77 -1.17
C PRO A 340 -2.06 34.89 -2.33
N GLU A 341 -2.30 36.13 -2.75
CA GLU A 341 -3.01 36.42 -3.99
C GLU A 341 -2.12 36.14 -5.21
N ALA A 342 -2.73 35.61 -6.28
CA ALA A 342 -2.02 35.31 -7.50
C ALA A 342 -1.47 36.55 -8.21
N ALA A 343 -0.22 36.52 -8.63
CA ALA A 343 0.35 37.49 -9.56
C ALA A 343 -0.01 37.16 -11.01
N PRO A 344 -0.15 38.13 -11.90
CA PRO A 344 -0.19 37.88 -13.33
C PRO A 344 1.11 37.20 -13.80
N VAL A 345 0.99 36.11 -14.55
CA VAL A 345 2.11 35.37 -15.13
C VAL A 345 2.14 35.60 -16.63
N ASP A 346 3.32 35.92 -17.19
CA ASP A 346 3.52 36.10 -18.62
C ASP A 346 4.92 35.63 -19.02
N GLY A 347 4.98 34.42 -19.63
CA GLY A 347 6.21 33.80 -20.14
C GLY A 347 7.18 33.30 -19.06
N VAL A 348 6.70 33.03 -17.85
CA VAL A 348 7.50 32.44 -16.78
C VAL A 348 7.79 30.98 -17.10
N ARG A 349 9.09 30.63 -17.26
CA ARG A 349 9.55 29.27 -17.57
C ARG A 349 9.66 28.47 -16.28
N ILE A 350 9.16 27.24 -16.34
CA ILE A 350 9.26 26.25 -15.26
C ILE A 350 9.63 24.87 -15.81
N SER A 351 10.45 24.15 -15.06
CA SER A 351 10.72 22.73 -15.24
C SER A 351 9.73 21.92 -14.43
N LEU A 352 9.03 20.96 -15.06
CA LEU A 352 8.07 20.07 -14.43
C LEU A 352 8.58 18.63 -14.51
N GLY A 353 8.94 18.06 -13.35
CA GLY A 353 9.39 16.68 -13.24
C GLY A 353 8.26 15.70 -12.90
N THR A 354 8.33 14.48 -13.43
CA THR A 354 7.54 13.32 -12.98
C THR A 354 8.14 12.01 -13.48
N PHE A 355 7.47 10.87 -13.24
CA PHE A 355 8.02 9.55 -13.58
C PHE A 355 7.00 8.62 -14.26
N THR A 356 7.51 7.57 -14.93
CA THR A 356 6.72 6.65 -15.76
C THR A 356 6.24 5.40 -15.06
N ASP A 357 6.72 5.11 -13.83
CA ASP A 357 6.38 3.88 -13.07
C ASP A 357 4.90 3.81 -12.68
N ARG A 358 4.21 4.94 -12.72
CA ARG A 358 2.76 5.08 -12.65
C ARG A 358 2.28 5.69 -13.95
N ALA A 359 1.49 4.93 -14.70
CA ALA A 359 1.08 5.28 -16.06
C ALA A 359 0.30 6.60 -16.14
N GLU A 360 -0.43 6.93 -15.09
CA GLU A 360 -1.28 8.13 -15.00
C GLU A 360 -0.48 9.42 -14.82
N LEU A 361 0.70 9.37 -14.18
CA LEU A 361 1.47 10.59 -13.87
C LEU A 361 1.94 11.37 -15.10
N PRO A 362 2.46 10.76 -16.18
CA PRO A 362 2.76 11.47 -17.41
C PRO A 362 1.53 12.13 -18.04
N GLU A 363 0.33 11.51 -17.91
CA GLU A 363 -0.90 12.08 -18.43
C GLU A 363 -1.36 13.27 -17.58
N VAL A 364 -1.19 13.21 -16.23
CA VAL A 364 -1.39 14.35 -15.33
C VAL A 364 -0.45 15.49 -15.70
N ALA A 365 0.84 15.20 -15.99
CA ALA A 365 1.80 16.23 -16.40
C ALA A 365 1.36 16.97 -17.68
N VAL A 366 0.83 16.24 -18.66
CA VAL A 366 0.29 16.84 -19.90
C VAL A 366 -0.92 17.76 -19.59
N GLN A 367 -1.81 17.34 -18.70
CA GLN A 367 -2.95 18.20 -18.29
C GLN A 367 -2.49 19.45 -17.55
N LEU A 368 -1.51 19.33 -16.65
CA LEU A 368 -0.94 20.47 -15.93
C LEU A 368 -0.21 21.43 -16.87
N GLU A 369 0.58 20.92 -17.82
CA GLU A 369 1.22 21.76 -18.84
C GLU A 369 0.16 22.63 -19.55
N GLN A 370 -0.92 22.03 -20.05
CA GLN A 370 -1.97 22.77 -20.76
C GLN A 370 -2.62 23.85 -19.87
N GLN A 371 -2.90 23.54 -18.61
CA GLN A 371 -3.54 24.48 -17.68
C GLN A 371 -2.60 25.61 -17.27
N LEU A 372 -1.35 25.30 -16.96
CA LEU A 372 -0.33 26.28 -16.58
C LEU A 372 0.06 27.17 -17.77
N GLU A 373 0.19 26.62 -19.00
CA GLU A 373 0.43 27.41 -20.20
C GLU A 373 -0.72 28.34 -20.52
N ALA A 374 -1.97 27.93 -20.31
CA ALA A 374 -3.14 28.79 -20.44
C ALA A 374 -3.13 29.96 -19.45
N ALA A 375 -2.48 29.80 -18.29
CA ALA A 375 -2.28 30.86 -17.28
C ALA A 375 -1.05 31.76 -17.57
N GLY A 376 -0.21 31.44 -18.56
CA GLY A 376 0.93 32.25 -18.98
C GLY A 376 2.31 31.68 -18.61
N PHE A 377 2.40 30.47 -18.04
CA PHE A 377 3.67 29.78 -17.85
C PHE A 377 4.20 29.22 -19.17
N ILE A 378 5.46 28.85 -19.21
CA ILE A 378 6.08 28.03 -20.26
C ILE A 378 6.63 26.79 -19.55
N VAL A 379 6.06 25.62 -19.83
CA VAL A 379 6.37 24.40 -19.10
C VAL A 379 7.34 23.53 -19.92
N GLU A 380 8.43 23.10 -19.29
CA GLU A 380 9.39 22.14 -19.86
C GLU A 380 9.30 20.85 -19.01
N GLN A 381 8.73 19.77 -19.60
CA GLN A 381 8.58 18.50 -18.91
C GLN A 381 9.87 17.68 -18.94
N ASP A 382 10.19 17.03 -17.82
CA ASP A 382 11.20 15.97 -17.70
C ASP A 382 10.55 14.74 -17.08
N VAL A 383 10.38 13.68 -17.88
CA VAL A 383 9.67 12.45 -17.49
C VAL A 383 10.63 11.27 -17.65
N ARG A 384 10.99 10.62 -16.54
CA ARG A 384 11.95 9.51 -16.49
C ARG A 384 11.39 8.36 -15.65
N GLU A 385 12.08 7.21 -15.60
CA GLU A 385 11.80 6.18 -14.57
C GLU A 385 12.19 6.73 -13.19
N TYR A 386 11.43 6.36 -12.16
CA TYR A 386 11.58 6.90 -10.80
C TYR A 386 13.02 6.78 -10.27
N GLN A 387 13.64 5.62 -10.45
CA GLN A 387 15.03 5.38 -10.00
C GLN A 387 16.10 6.34 -10.58
N TYR A 388 15.78 7.04 -11.67
CA TYR A 388 16.70 7.98 -12.33
C TYR A 388 16.34 9.45 -12.13
N ILE A 389 15.20 9.76 -11.50
CA ILE A 389 14.74 11.12 -11.31
C ILE A 389 14.65 11.51 -9.83
N GLU A 390 14.50 10.53 -8.93
CA GLU A 390 14.27 10.75 -7.50
C GLU A 390 15.36 11.62 -6.86
N ALA A 391 16.63 11.29 -7.08
CA ALA A 391 17.74 12.05 -6.50
C ALA A 391 17.74 13.51 -6.98
N ASP A 392 17.53 13.74 -8.29
CA ASP A 392 17.44 15.09 -8.84
C ASP A 392 16.26 15.87 -8.25
N ALA A 393 15.12 15.20 -8.01
CA ALA A 393 13.94 15.82 -7.41
C ALA A 393 14.19 16.22 -5.94
N VAL A 394 14.79 15.35 -5.15
CA VAL A 394 15.17 15.62 -3.75
C VAL A 394 16.22 16.73 -3.66
N ASP A 395 17.16 16.78 -4.63
CA ASP A 395 18.18 17.84 -4.70
C ASP A 395 17.64 19.19 -5.22
N GLY A 396 16.31 19.29 -5.52
CA GLY A 396 15.66 20.53 -5.95
C GLY A 396 15.97 20.93 -7.39
N ALA A 397 16.26 19.98 -8.28
CA ALA A 397 16.59 20.25 -9.68
C ALA A 397 15.40 20.73 -10.52
N PHE A 398 14.17 20.61 -10.00
CA PHE A 398 12.95 20.98 -10.69
C PHE A 398 12.27 22.19 -10.01
N ASP A 399 11.64 23.05 -10.81
CA ASP A 399 10.78 24.10 -10.25
C ASP A 399 9.48 23.51 -9.69
N ALA A 400 8.96 22.45 -10.33
CA ALA A 400 7.79 21.72 -9.88
C ALA A 400 7.96 20.21 -10.11
N PHE A 401 7.40 19.39 -9.22
CA PHE A 401 7.45 17.93 -9.32
C PHE A 401 6.10 17.29 -8.97
N ILE A 402 5.64 16.36 -9.81
CA ILE A 402 4.42 15.58 -9.56
C ILE A 402 4.80 14.26 -8.90
N LEU A 403 4.21 13.98 -7.74
CA LEU A 403 4.40 12.73 -7.03
C LEU A 403 3.08 12.18 -6.50
N SER A 404 2.86 10.87 -6.67
CA SER A 404 1.85 10.11 -5.94
C SER A 404 2.46 9.65 -4.61
N ARG A 405 2.16 10.36 -3.54
CA ARG A 405 2.77 10.16 -2.22
C ARG A 405 1.90 9.32 -1.30
N ALA A 406 2.49 8.27 -0.74
CA ALA A 406 1.84 7.51 0.32
C ALA A 406 1.90 8.28 1.65
N THR A 407 0.78 8.38 2.35
CA THR A 407 0.63 9.23 3.54
C THR A 407 0.61 8.48 4.87
N VAL A 408 0.25 7.17 4.89
CA VAL A 408 0.04 6.44 6.16
C VAL A 408 0.32 4.95 6.12
N LEU A 409 1.10 4.44 5.16
CA LEU A 409 1.26 2.98 4.96
C LEU A 409 1.76 2.21 6.20
N ASP A 410 2.65 2.79 7.00
CA ASP A 410 3.37 2.04 8.03
C ASP A 410 2.68 2.02 9.40
N SER A 411 2.39 3.17 9.97
CA SER A 411 1.82 3.28 11.32
C SER A 411 0.35 3.72 11.36
N GLY A 412 -0.24 4.02 10.19
CA GLY A 412 -1.56 4.64 10.13
C GLY A 412 -1.58 6.13 10.53
N ASP A 413 -0.42 6.72 10.82
CA ASP A 413 -0.27 8.12 11.24
C ASP A 413 0.47 8.94 10.18
N PRO A 414 -0.07 10.10 9.74
CA PRO A 414 0.52 10.90 8.67
C PRO A 414 1.63 11.85 9.11
N VAL A 415 1.92 12.01 10.40
CA VAL A 415 2.93 12.98 10.87
C VAL A 415 4.30 12.68 10.29
N ALA A 416 4.69 11.40 10.20
CA ALA A 416 5.97 11.02 9.62
C ALA A 416 6.08 11.45 8.14
N TYR A 417 5.00 11.34 7.39
CA TYR A 417 4.92 11.85 6.02
C TYR A 417 5.05 13.37 5.97
N LEU A 418 4.22 14.09 6.75
CA LEU A 418 4.24 15.55 6.73
C LEU A 418 5.60 16.11 7.16
N TYR A 419 6.23 15.49 8.16
CA TYR A 419 7.57 15.87 8.62
C TYR A 419 8.62 15.61 7.54
N SER A 420 8.64 14.42 6.97
CA SER A 420 9.59 14.04 5.92
C SER A 420 9.54 14.97 4.71
N ASP A 421 8.34 15.39 4.30
CA ASP A 421 8.13 16.12 3.06
C ASP A 421 8.11 17.64 3.24
N PHE A 422 7.85 18.18 4.46
CA PHE A 422 7.63 19.61 4.66
C PHE A 422 8.39 20.25 5.83
N ALA A 423 9.06 19.48 6.71
CA ALA A 423 9.93 20.08 7.71
C ALA A 423 11.23 20.59 7.08
N CYS A 424 11.87 21.60 7.70
CA CYS A 424 13.16 22.14 7.25
C CYS A 424 14.25 21.07 7.14
N GLU A 425 14.29 20.11 8.07
CA GLU A 425 15.22 18.98 8.07
C GLU A 425 14.59 17.71 7.48
N GLY A 426 13.50 17.85 6.72
CA GLY A 426 12.79 16.73 6.12
C GLY A 426 13.63 15.97 5.10
N SER A 427 13.67 14.64 5.21
CA SER A 427 14.53 13.79 4.38
C SER A 427 14.05 13.63 2.93
N PHE A 428 12.80 14.02 2.64
CA PHE A 428 12.17 13.89 1.32
C PHE A 428 11.45 15.18 0.89
N ASN A 429 12.04 16.33 1.18
CA ASN A 429 11.45 17.65 0.96
C ASN A 429 11.62 18.13 -0.49
N LEU A 430 10.78 17.64 -1.39
CA LEU A 430 10.80 17.99 -2.83
C LEU A 430 10.53 19.47 -3.08
N SER A 431 9.79 20.14 -2.19
CA SER A 431 9.47 21.56 -2.29
C SER A 431 10.63 22.46 -1.87
N GLN A 432 11.72 21.92 -1.34
CA GLN A 432 12.79 22.70 -0.69
C GLN A 432 12.21 23.71 0.32
N PHE A 433 11.09 23.34 0.94
CA PHE A 433 10.31 24.20 1.81
C PHE A 433 10.89 24.21 3.22
N CYS A 434 10.95 25.40 3.83
CA CYS A 434 11.35 25.56 5.21
C CYS A 434 10.61 26.73 5.84
N ASP A 435 9.77 26.46 6.83
CA ASP A 435 9.10 27.45 7.65
C ASP A 435 9.10 26.99 9.11
N PRO A 436 9.78 27.70 10.03
CA PRO A 436 9.87 27.32 11.44
C PRO A 436 8.51 27.17 12.13
N ALA A 437 7.46 27.85 11.68
CA ALA A 437 6.12 27.69 12.26
C ALA A 437 5.48 26.35 11.86
N VAL A 438 5.81 25.86 10.66
CA VAL A 438 5.39 24.50 10.23
C VAL A 438 6.16 23.44 10.99
N ASP A 439 7.48 23.62 11.20
CA ASP A 439 8.28 22.70 12.03
C ASP A 439 7.70 22.59 13.45
N GLU A 440 7.38 23.74 14.09
CA GLU A 440 6.79 23.78 15.44
C GLU A 440 5.44 23.04 15.47
N ALA A 441 4.57 23.24 14.48
CA ALA A 441 3.27 22.57 14.39
C ALA A 441 3.41 21.06 14.18
N LEU A 442 4.38 20.62 13.37
CA LEU A 442 4.67 19.18 13.15
C LEU A 442 5.27 18.53 14.40
N GLU A 443 6.17 19.22 15.12
CA GLU A 443 6.74 18.74 16.38
C GLU A 443 5.67 18.64 17.47
N GLU A 444 4.75 19.62 17.57
CA GLU A 444 3.62 19.59 18.49
C GLU A 444 2.70 18.39 18.18
N ALA A 445 2.32 18.20 16.92
CA ALA A 445 1.54 17.05 16.51
C ALA A 445 2.27 15.71 16.81
N ALA A 446 3.57 15.64 16.59
CA ALA A 446 4.38 14.45 16.85
C ALA A 446 4.41 14.07 18.34
N ALA A 447 4.40 15.05 19.23
CA ALA A 447 4.47 14.84 20.69
C ALA A 447 3.15 14.35 21.31
N LEU A 448 2.02 14.51 20.63
CA LEU A 448 0.70 14.11 21.14
C LEU A 448 0.50 12.58 21.01
N PRO A 449 -0.18 11.95 21.99
CA PRO A 449 -0.62 10.57 21.82
C PRO A 449 -1.69 10.45 20.73
N ALA A 450 -1.96 9.22 20.27
CA ALA A 450 -3.07 8.97 19.36
C ALA A 450 -4.41 9.46 19.96
N GLY A 451 -5.29 9.97 19.10
CA GLY A 451 -6.59 10.47 19.52
C GLY A 451 -6.98 11.79 18.85
N PRO A 452 -8.13 12.36 19.24
CA PRO A 452 -8.70 13.56 18.61
C PRO A 452 -7.75 14.78 18.61
N GLU A 453 -7.07 15.03 19.74
CA GLU A 453 -6.16 16.18 19.86
C GLU A 453 -5.01 16.10 18.85
N ARG A 454 -4.46 14.90 18.64
CA ARG A 454 -3.43 14.67 17.63
C ARG A 454 -3.98 14.87 16.22
N ARG A 455 -5.18 14.37 15.91
CA ARG A 455 -5.81 14.55 14.59
C ARG A 455 -6.02 16.04 14.27
N SER A 456 -6.54 16.81 15.22
CA SER A 456 -6.70 18.25 15.06
C SER A 456 -5.36 18.97 14.86
N ALA A 457 -4.30 18.60 15.59
CA ALA A 457 -2.96 19.16 15.40
C ALA A 457 -2.36 18.82 14.03
N ILE A 458 -2.58 17.59 13.54
CA ILE A 458 -2.17 17.17 12.19
C ILE A 458 -2.83 18.03 11.10
N ILE A 459 -4.14 18.27 11.21
CA ILE A 459 -4.88 19.09 10.24
C ILE A 459 -4.50 20.57 10.35
N ALA A 460 -4.18 21.07 11.52
CA ALA A 460 -3.63 22.39 11.69
C ALA A 460 -2.26 22.55 10.98
N ALA A 461 -1.36 21.57 11.12
CA ALA A 461 -0.09 21.54 10.41
C ALA A 461 -0.29 21.45 8.87
N GLU A 462 -1.24 20.62 8.41
CA GLU A 462 -1.62 20.57 6.99
C GLU A 462 -2.06 21.94 6.48
N ALA A 463 -2.90 22.67 7.23
CA ALA A 463 -3.36 23.99 6.88
C ALA A 463 -2.21 24.99 6.70
N GLU A 464 -1.25 24.97 7.63
CA GLU A 464 -0.07 25.84 7.59
C GLU A 464 0.82 25.55 6.37
N ILE A 465 1.03 24.28 6.01
CA ILE A 465 1.75 23.89 4.80
C ILE A 465 1.04 24.42 3.55
N LEU A 466 -0.27 24.18 3.46
CA LEU A 466 -1.06 24.55 2.31
C LEU A 466 -1.27 26.08 2.19
N ALA A 467 -1.30 26.81 3.30
CA ALA A 467 -1.40 28.28 3.28
C ALA A 467 -0.17 28.93 2.64
N ARG A 468 0.95 28.23 2.53
CA ARG A 468 2.19 28.72 1.89
C ARG A 468 2.35 28.25 0.45
N ASP A 469 1.39 27.49 -0.06
CA ASP A 469 1.42 26.89 -1.41
C ASP A 469 2.72 26.14 -1.72
N ALA A 470 3.32 25.48 -0.71
CA ALA A 470 4.49 24.62 -0.90
C ALA A 470 4.14 23.38 -1.73
N ALA A 471 2.89 22.95 -1.63
CA ALA A 471 2.34 21.81 -2.35
C ALA A 471 0.88 22.10 -2.77
N ILE A 472 0.49 21.55 -3.90
CA ILE A 472 -0.88 21.61 -4.42
C ILE A 472 -1.38 20.17 -4.53
N PRO A 473 -2.14 19.68 -3.54
CA PRO A 473 -2.78 18.38 -3.65
C PRO A 473 -3.84 18.42 -4.75
N MET A 474 -3.78 17.47 -5.69
CA MET A 474 -4.65 17.47 -6.87
C MET A 474 -5.79 16.45 -6.73
N LEU A 475 -5.46 15.23 -6.37
CA LEU A 475 -6.43 14.15 -6.23
C LEU A 475 -5.94 13.09 -5.24
N HIS A 476 -6.88 12.34 -4.70
CA HIS A 476 -6.61 11.14 -3.92
C HIS A 476 -6.92 9.90 -4.79
N GLU A 477 -5.96 8.99 -4.85
CA GLU A 477 -6.07 7.81 -5.70
C GLU A 477 -7.03 6.78 -5.08
N ARG A 478 -7.67 6.00 -5.95
CA ARG A 478 -8.41 4.78 -5.62
C ARG A 478 -7.78 3.60 -6.31
N VAL A 479 -7.64 2.48 -5.61
CA VAL A 479 -7.32 1.21 -6.25
C VAL A 479 -8.62 0.52 -6.67
N ILE A 480 -8.61 -0.10 -7.82
CA ILE A 480 -9.75 -0.86 -8.33
C ILE A 480 -9.53 -2.32 -8.00
N GLN A 481 -10.30 -2.84 -7.05
CA GLN A 481 -10.34 -4.25 -6.68
C GLN A 481 -11.43 -4.96 -7.47
N GLY A 482 -11.10 -6.09 -8.06
CA GLY A 482 -12.06 -6.96 -8.70
C GLY A 482 -12.44 -8.13 -7.80
N GLU A 483 -13.72 -8.45 -7.70
CA GLU A 483 -14.24 -9.58 -6.93
C GLU A 483 -15.24 -10.35 -7.78
N ALA A 484 -15.05 -11.66 -7.90
CA ALA A 484 -16.05 -12.52 -8.56
C ALA A 484 -17.36 -12.56 -7.76
N ALA A 485 -18.48 -12.79 -8.42
CA ALA A 485 -19.79 -12.83 -7.77
C ALA A 485 -19.94 -13.95 -6.71
N SER A 486 -19.03 -14.94 -6.73
CA SER A 486 -18.94 -16.02 -5.75
C SER A 486 -18.22 -15.61 -4.45
N VAL A 487 -17.51 -14.46 -4.43
CA VAL A 487 -16.73 -14.02 -3.29
C VAL A 487 -17.60 -13.32 -2.26
N GLU A 488 -17.42 -13.71 -1.00
CA GLU A 488 -17.99 -13.03 0.15
C GLU A 488 -16.84 -12.67 1.13
N GLY A 489 -16.88 -11.50 1.76
CA GLY A 489 -15.96 -11.12 2.83
C GLY A 489 -14.54 -10.74 2.39
N ALA A 490 -14.28 -10.49 1.10
CA ALA A 490 -13.02 -9.86 0.68
C ALA A 490 -12.93 -8.44 1.26
N VAL A 491 -11.77 -8.09 1.82
CA VAL A 491 -11.61 -6.81 2.50
C VAL A 491 -11.18 -5.72 1.52
N ARG A 492 -11.79 -4.54 1.64
CA ARG A 492 -11.49 -3.35 0.87
C ARG A 492 -10.81 -2.34 1.78
N ASP A 493 -9.57 -2.67 2.17
CA ASP A 493 -8.83 -1.90 3.17
C ASP A 493 -8.10 -0.70 2.54
N PRO A 494 -8.47 0.53 2.94
CA PRO A 494 -7.79 1.76 2.47
C PRO A 494 -6.31 1.81 2.82
N ARG A 495 -5.85 1.05 3.80
CA ARG A 495 -4.45 1.01 4.24
C ARG A 495 -3.65 -0.15 3.65
N GLU A 496 -4.26 -0.93 2.76
CA GLU A 496 -3.62 -2.04 2.06
C GLU A 496 -3.04 -3.13 2.99
N ARG A 497 -3.60 -3.33 4.19
CA ARG A 497 -3.11 -4.30 5.18
C ARG A 497 -3.87 -5.61 5.18
N ALA A 498 -5.14 -5.59 4.78
CA ALA A 498 -6.01 -6.76 4.70
C ALA A 498 -6.61 -6.89 3.29
N LEU A 499 -6.77 -8.12 2.81
CA LEU A 499 -7.45 -8.45 1.57
C LEU A 499 -8.26 -9.73 1.71
N ILE A 500 -7.63 -10.79 2.20
CA ILE A 500 -8.23 -12.08 2.50
C ILE A 500 -8.10 -12.32 4.00
N THR A 501 -9.22 -12.55 4.67
CA THR A 501 -9.31 -12.79 6.13
C THR A 501 -10.04 -14.10 6.40
N GLU A 502 -10.20 -14.46 7.65
CA GLU A 502 -10.98 -15.63 8.08
C GLU A 502 -12.43 -15.60 7.60
N GLU A 503 -12.99 -14.41 7.36
CA GLU A 503 -14.37 -14.25 6.86
C GLU A 503 -14.49 -14.46 5.34
N THR A 504 -13.36 -14.39 4.61
CA THR A 504 -13.39 -14.46 3.15
C THR A 504 -13.68 -15.88 2.66
N SER A 505 -14.60 -16.01 1.71
CA SER A 505 -14.92 -17.28 1.03
C SER A 505 -15.18 -17.07 -0.45
N ALA A 506 -14.97 -18.13 -1.25
CA ALA A 506 -15.39 -18.21 -2.65
C ALA A 506 -16.27 -19.46 -2.81
N ARG A 507 -17.49 -19.34 -3.37
CA ARG A 507 -18.47 -20.44 -3.47
C ARG A 507 -18.92 -20.66 -4.91
#